data_b31bb9434e2e65f467cf04edafe9c14e
#
_entry.id   b31bb9434e2e65f467cf04edafe9c14e
#
_cell.length_a   1.000
_cell.length_b   1.000
_cell.length_c   1.000
_cell.angle_alpha   90.00
_cell.angle_beta   90.00
_cell.angle_gamma   90.00
#
_symmetry.space_group_name_H-M   'P 1'
#
loop_
_entity.id
_entity.type
_entity.pdbx_description
1 polymer ?
#
loop_
_entity_poly.entity_id
_entity_poly.type
_entity_poly.pdbx_seq_one_letter_code
_entity_poly.pdbx_strand_id
1 'polypeptide(L)'
;PVTAKNRFYQVPHCNGGGYRDPSAVVEMRRVKAEGGWGVIFTEQVELHPTSEITPFIELRLWEDQDIPALARMAEAMKSQGALAGVELAYSGVNGSNLYSKEVPRGPMNAPILTFYKDPVSTRAMDKEDIRDLRRWHRDAYLRAKRAGYDIIELYGAHGFGILQHFLSPLTNQRSDEY
;
A
#
# COMPACT_ATOMS: atom_id res chain seq x y z
N PRO A 1 -12.80 -17.81 8.33
CA PRO A 1 -12.94 -17.94 6.88
C PRO A 1 -13.99 -16.95 6.39
N VAL A 2 -13.73 -16.31 5.22
CA VAL A 2 -14.69 -15.45 4.52
C VAL A 2 -15.08 -16.13 3.21
N THR A 3 -16.31 -15.90 2.75
CA THR A 3 -16.82 -16.48 1.50
C THR A 3 -17.22 -15.35 0.55
N ALA A 4 -16.61 -15.31 -0.63
CA ALA A 4 -17.00 -14.38 -1.68
C ALA A 4 -18.28 -14.88 -2.39
N LYS A 5 -19.15 -13.96 -2.80
CA LYS A 5 -20.40 -14.28 -3.52
C LYS A 5 -20.17 -14.92 -4.89
N ASN A 6 -18.99 -14.76 -5.47
CA ASN A 6 -18.55 -15.38 -6.73
C ASN A 6 -17.00 -15.32 -6.84
N ARG A 7 -16.46 -15.84 -7.95
CA ARG A 7 -15.01 -15.91 -8.21
C ARG A 7 -14.41 -14.69 -8.88
N PHE A 8 -15.15 -13.63 -9.13
CA PHE A 8 -14.64 -12.43 -9.75
C PHE A 8 -13.91 -11.57 -8.72
N TYR A 9 -12.61 -11.43 -8.95
CA TYR A 9 -11.68 -10.76 -8.07
C TYR A 9 -11.08 -9.55 -8.80
N GLN A 10 -11.34 -8.34 -8.30
CA GLN A 10 -10.75 -7.13 -8.80
C GLN A 10 -9.50 -6.84 -7.97
N VAL A 11 -8.37 -7.02 -8.61
CA VAL A 11 -7.04 -6.73 -8.04
C VAL A 11 -6.89 -5.24 -7.68
N PRO A 12 -5.94 -4.88 -6.83
CA PRO A 12 -5.60 -3.49 -6.56
C PRO A 12 -5.42 -2.69 -7.85
N HIS A 13 -5.97 -1.48 -7.86
CA HIS A 13 -5.91 -0.61 -9.04
C HIS A 13 -5.79 0.85 -8.61
N CYS A 14 -4.64 1.43 -8.89
CA CYS A 14 -4.36 2.84 -8.64
C CYS A 14 -5.08 3.72 -9.66
N ASN A 15 -5.76 4.75 -9.18
CA ASN A 15 -6.47 5.72 -10.00
C ASN A 15 -6.13 7.17 -9.64
N GLY A 16 -5.19 7.36 -8.72
CA GLY A 16 -4.64 8.67 -8.37
C GLY A 16 -5.56 9.58 -7.55
N GLY A 17 -6.68 9.06 -7.05
CA GLY A 17 -7.57 9.82 -6.17
C GLY A 17 -6.98 10.00 -4.78
N GLY A 18 -6.30 8.97 -4.32
CA GLY A 18 -5.56 8.96 -3.07
C GLY A 18 -6.37 9.41 -1.85
N TYR A 19 -5.66 9.89 -0.85
CA TYR A 19 -6.26 10.38 0.38
C TYR A 19 -6.82 11.82 0.27
N ARG A 20 -6.46 12.56 -0.78
CA ARG A 20 -6.88 13.96 -0.96
C ARG A 20 -8.33 14.09 -1.40
N ASP A 21 -8.79 13.16 -2.23
CA ASP A 21 -10.20 13.08 -2.63
C ASP A 21 -10.72 11.65 -2.49
N PRO A 22 -10.94 11.18 -1.27
CA PRO A 22 -11.39 9.83 -1.02
C PRO A 22 -12.79 9.54 -1.57
N SER A 23 -13.62 10.56 -1.84
CA SER A 23 -14.97 10.37 -2.36
C SER A 23 -14.97 9.75 -3.76
N ALA A 24 -14.08 10.18 -4.65
CA ALA A 24 -13.95 9.64 -6.00
C ALA A 24 -13.49 8.17 -5.96
N VAL A 25 -12.53 7.85 -5.09
CA VAL A 25 -12.01 6.47 -4.94
C VAL A 25 -13.07 5.55 -4.34
N VAL A 26 -13.83 6.04 -3.36
CA VAL A 26 -14.96 5.32 -2.75
C VAL A 26 -16.02 5.00 -3.78
N GLU A 27 -16.45 6.00 -4.57
CA GLU A 27 -17.49 5.82 -5.58
C GLU A 27 -17.06 4.86 -6.69
N MET A 28 -15.81 4.93 -7.14
CA MET A 28 -15.28 3.98 -8.11
C MET A 28 -15.39 2.52 -7.60
N ARG A 29 -15.08 2.26 -6.34
CA ARG A 29 -15.19 0.92 -5.74
C ARG A 29 -16.65 0.50 -5.56
N ARG A 30 -17.52 1.43 -5.19
CA ARG A 30 -18.97 1.18 -5.08
C ARG A 30 -19.55 0.73 -6.42
N VAL A 31 -19.25 1.44 -7.51
CA VAL A 31 -19.75 1.09 -8.86
C VAL A 31 -19.23 -0.29 -9.30
N LYS A 32 -18.00 -0.64 -9.00
CA LYS A 32 -17.47 -1.99 -9.27
C LYS A 32 -18.24 -3.06 -8.47
N ALA A 33 -18.50 -2.80 -7.21
CA ALA A 33 -19.27 -3.73 -6.36
C ALA A 33 -20.72 -3.91 -6.86
N GLU A 34 -21.36 -2.82 -7.28
CA GLU A 34 -22.67 -2.82 -7.93
C GLU A 34 -22.65 -3.62 -9.25
N GLY A 35 -21.56 -3.52 -10.02
CA GLY A 35 -21.32 -4.29 -11.23
C GLY A 35 -21.11 -5.80 -11.01
N GLY A 36 -21.12 -6.28 -9.78
CA GLY A 36 -21.17 -7.71 -9.46
C GLY A 36 -19.86 -8.36 -9.02
N TRP A 37 -18.77 -7.63 -8.86
CA TRP A 37 -17.50 -8.20 -8.37
C TRP A 37 -17.67 -8.83 -6.97
N GLY A 38 -17.08 -10.01 -6.78
CA GLY A 38 -17.14 -10.74 -5.50
C GLY A 38 -16.11 -10.28 -4.49
N VAL A 39 -14.96 -9.85 -4.96
CA VAL A 39 -13.87 -9.26 -4.16
C VAL A 39 -13.38 -8.01 -4.84
N ILE A 40 -13.18 -6.93 -4.09
CA ILE A 40 -12.68 -5.66 -4.62
C ILE A 40 -11.60 -5.13 -3.70
N PHE A 41 -10.47 -4.73 -4.30
CA PHE A 41 -9.37 -4.11 -3.59
C PHE A 41 -9.33 -2.59 -3.74
N THR A 42 -8.66 -1.96 -2.81
CA THR A 42 -8.26 -0.55 -2.89
C THR A 42 -7.24 -0.34 -4.00
N GLU A 43 -6.77 0.87 -4.19
CA GLU A 43 -5.45 1.12 -4.74
C GLU A 43 -4.39 0.82 -3.68
N GLN A 44 -3.12 0.98 -4.01
CA GLN A 44 -2.00 0.91 -3.07
C GLN A 44 -2.27 1.84 -1.87
N VAL A 45 -2.08 1.33 -0.66
CA VAL A 45 -2.25 2.06 0.59
C VAL A 45 -0.91 2.12 1.30
N GLU A 46 -0.31 3.28 1.31
CA GLU A 46 0.98 3.52 1.93
C GLU A 46 0.88 3.45 3.45
N LEU A 47 1.79 2.73 4.07
CA LEU A 47 1.72 2.42 5.50
C LEU A 47 2.60 3.32 6.38
N HIS A 48 3.44 4.20 5.78
CA HIS A 48 4.31 5.12 6.51
C HIS A 48 4.79 6.26 5.59
N PRO A 49 5.06 7.49 6.11
CA PRO A 49 5.55 8.62 5.32
C PRO A 49 6.83 8.38 4.52
N THR A 50 7.66 7.44 4.94
CA THR A 50 8.87 7.04 4.20
C THR A 50 8.61 6.08 3.03
N SER A 51 7.35 5.85 2.71
CA SER A 51 6.90 4.91 1.67
C SER A 51 6.23 5.59 0.49
N GLU A 52 6.18 6.91 0.46
CA GLU A 52 5.41 7.66 -0.53
C GLU A 52 5.98 7.50 -1.95
N ILE A 53 5.12 7.08 -2.89
CA ILE A 53 5.45 7.00 -4.30
C ILE A 53 4.90 8.21 -5.06
N THR A 54 5.72 9.23 -5.24
CA THR A 54 5.36 10.43 -5.99
C THR A 54 5.71 10.27 -7.49
N PRO A 55 5.02 10.98 -8.39
CA PRO A 55 4.03 12.04 -8.18
C PRO A 55 2.61 11.55 -7.96
N PHE A 56 2.37 10.26 -7.92
CA PHE A 56 1.05 9.70 -7.67
C PHE A 56 0.65 9.95 -6.21
N ILE A 57 -0.62 10.25 -6.01
CA ILE A 57 -1.18 10.40 -4.67
C ILE A 57 -1.97 9.14 -4.40
N GLU A 58 -1.35 8.27 -3.61
CA GLU A 58 -1.95 7.02 -3.20
C GLU A 58 -2.76 7.20 -1.92
N LEU A 59 -3.57 6.21 -1.58
CA LEU A 59 -4.17 6.10 -0.26
C LEU A 59 -3.07 5.93 0.79
N ARG A 60 -3.39 6.29 2.00
CA ARG A 60 -2.46 6.11 3.13
C ARG A 60 -3.19 5.57 4.35
N LEU A 61 -2.44 4.90 5.22
CA LEU A 61 -2.92 4.39 6.50
C LEU A 61 -1.83 4.54 7.57
N TRP A 62 -1.22 5.72 7.61
CA TRP A 62 -0.09 6.04 8.49
C TRP A 62 -0.52 6.15 9.94
N GLU A 63 -1.69 6.70 10.17
CA GLU A 63 -2.21 7.03 11.49
C GLU A 63 -3.74 6.85 11.57
N ASP A 64 -4.28 6.94 12.76
CA ASP A 64 -5.69 6.63 13.02
C ASP A 64 -6.65 7.60 12.34
N GLN A 65 -6.23 8.84 12.06
CA GLN A 65 -7.04 9.80 11.31
C GLN A 65 -7.30 9.39 9.84
N ASP A 66 -6.53 8.45 9.31
CA ASP A 66 -6.72 7.94 7.95
C ASP A 66 -7.85 6.88 7.88
N ILE A 67 -8.21 6.27 9.02
CA ILE A 67 -9.20 5.19 9.10
C ILE A 67 -10.57 5.59 8.53
N PRO A 68 -11.15 6.76 8.81
CA PRO A 68 -12.51 7.08 8.35
C PRO A 68 -12.67 7.08 6.83
N ALA A 69 -11.65 7.49 6.07
CA ALA A 69 -11.69 7.47 4.61
C ALA A 69 -11.72 6.03 4.07
N LEU A 70 -10.86 5.17 4.61
CA LEU A 70 -10.80 3.76 4.23
C LEU A 70 -12.03 2.97 4.70
N ALA A 71 -12.59 3.32 5.86
CA ALA A 71 -13.82 2.68 6.36
C ALA A 71 -15.00 2.94 5.41
N ARG A 72 -15.16 4.17 4.92
CA ARG A 72 -16.20 4.49 3.91
C ARG A 72 -16.01 3.66 2.63
N MET A 73 -14.77 3.44 2.22
CA MET A 73 -14.47 2.63 1.04
C MET A 73 -14.82 1.15 1.26
N ALA A 74 -14.43 0.58 2.40
CA ALA A 74 -14.78 -0.79 2.77
C ALA A 74 -16.30 -0.98 2.84
N GLU A 75 -17.02 -0.03 3.44
CA GLU A 75 -18.48 -0.03 3.51
C GLU A 75 -19.12 0.02 2.10
N ALA A 76 -18.62 0.89 1.23
CA ALA A 76 -19.12 1.00 -0.15
C ALA A 76 -18.99 -0.30 -0.94
N MET A 77 -17.88 -1.03 -0.78
CA MET A 77 -17.69 -2.35 -1.39
C MET A 77 -18.65 -3.37 -0.80
N LYS A 78 -18.77 -3.40 0.53
CA LYS A 78 -19.56 -4.39 1.27
C LYS A 78 -21.07 -4.16 1.14
N SER A 79 -21.53 -2.92 0.95
CA SER A 79 -22.94 -2.58 0.75
C SER A 79 -23.57 -3.31 -0.44
N GLN A 80 -22.76 -3.77 -1.40
CA GLN A 80 -23.16 -4.54 -2.58
C GLN A 80 -22.81 -6.03 -2.47
N GLY A 81 -22.45 -6.50 -1.27
CA GLY A 81 -22.12 -7.90 -1.00
C GLY A 81 -20.76 -8.37 -1.54
N ALA A 82 -19.85 -7.46 -1.89
CA ALA A 82 -18.47 -7.81 -2.16
C ALA A 82 -17.66 -7.91 -0.87
N LEU A 83 -16.60 -8.71 -0.86
CA LEU A 83 -15.58 -8.64 0.16
C LEU A 83 -14.66 -7.43 -0.13
N ALA A 84 -14.33 -6.70 0.92
CA ALA A 84 -13.43 -5.55 0.84
C ALA A 84 -11.97 -5.98 1.10
N GLY A 85 -11.10 -5.75 0.13
CA GLY A 85 -9.66 -5.95 0.23
C GLY A 85 -8.89 -4.64 0.32
N VAL A 86 -7.77 -4.65 1.01
CA VAL A 86 -6.83 -3.54 1.09
C VAL A 86 -5.43 -4.02 0.75
N GLU A 87 -4.72 -3.28 -0.12
CA GLU A 87 -3.32 -3.53 -0.44
C GLU A 87 -2.42 -2.61 0.39
N LEU A 88 -1.65 -3.18 1.31
CA LEU A 88 -0.71 -2.43 2.14
C LEU A 88 0.67 -2.40 1.47
N ALA A 89 1.19 -1.21 1.25
CA ALA A 89 2.42 -0.99 0.50
C ALA A 89 3.47 -0.21 1.26
N TYR A 90 4.71 -0.61 1.05
CA TYR A 90 5.90 0.17 1.37
C TYR A 90 6.81 0.16 0.15
N SER A 91 6.99 1.31 -0.47
CA SER A 91 7.61 1.42 -1.81
C SER A 91 9.12 1.14 -1.82
N GLY A 92 9.80 1.27 -0.68
CA GLY A 92 11.22 0.94 -0.58
C GLY A 92 12.09 1.77 -1.51
N VAL A 93 12.90 1.10 -2.34
CA VAL A 93 13.80 1.77 -3.30
C VAL A 93 13.09 2.53 -4.41
N ASN A 94 11.77 2.48 -4.46
CA ASN A 94 10.97 3.23 -5.43
C ASN A 94 10.18 4.39 -4.81
N GLY A 95 10.32 4.61 -3.50
CA GLY A 95 9.68 5.73 -2.81
C GLY A 95 10.42 7.03 -3.05
N SER A 96 9.89 7.93 -3.87
CA SER A 96 10.49 9.26 -4.09
C SER A 96 10.33 10.19 -2.88
N ASN A 97 9.24 10.04 -2.14
CA ASN A 97 8.90 10.81 -0.94
C ASN A 97 8.95 12.34 -1.16
N LEU A 98 8.55 12.80 -2.35
CA LEU A 98 8.66 14.21 -2.73
C LEU A 98 7.70 15.14 -1.96
N TYR A 99 6.57 14.61 -1.47
CA TYR A 99 5.64 15.37 -0.64
C TYR A 99 5.99 15.28 0.84
N SER A 100 6.26 14.09 1.35
CA SER A 100 6.63 13.89 2.76
C SER A 100 8.03 14.43 3.09
N LYS A 101 8.92 14.53 2.08
CA LYS A 101 10.33 14.92 2.24
C LYS A 101 11.15 13.97 3.12
N GLU A 102 10.63 12.79 3.38
CA GLU A 102 11.32 11.75 4.13
C GLU A 102 12.38 11.05 3.26
N VAL A 103 13.46 10.62 3.88
CA VAL A 103 14.48 9.85 3.18
C VAL A 103 13.93 8.45 2.86
N PRO A 104 13.84 8.05 1.59
CA PRO A 104 13.40 6.70 1.23
C PRO A 104 14.36 5.66 1.80
N ARG A 105 13.81 4.49 2.18
CA ARG A 105 14.57 3.42 2.82
C ARG A 105 14.42 2.12 2.05
N GLY A 106 15.52 1.39 1.88
CA GLY A 106 15.53 0.12 1.17
C GLY A 106 16.54 -0.85 1.78
N PRO A 107 16.69 -2.06 1.23
CA PRO A 107 17.69 -3.02 1.73
C PRO A 107 19.13 -2.51 1.58
N MET A 108 19.39 -1.63 0.61
CA MET A 108 20.72 -1.07 0.32
C MET A 108 20.64 0.41 -0.04
N ASN A 109 21.77 1.10 -0.01
CA ASN A 109 21.90 2.44 -0.60
C ASN A 109 21.88 2.30 -2.12
N ALA A 110 20.93 2.95 -2.76
CA ALA A 110 20.79 2.91 -4.21
C ALA A 110 20.07 4.16 -4.72
N PRO A 111 20.32 4.59 -5.95
CA PRO A 111 19.41 5.52 -6.62
C PRO A 111 18.02 4.90 -6.67
N ILE A 112 16.99 5.72 -6.51
CA ILE A 112 15.62 5.20 -6.64
C ILE A 112 15.35 4.72 -8.06
N LEU A 113 14.53 3.67 -8.16
CA LEU A 113 14.24 3.00 -9.42
C LEU A 113 12.87 3.39 -9.99
N THR A 114 12.44 4.63 -9.75
CA THR A 114 11.15 5.11 -10.22
C THR A 114 11.17 5.36 -11.73
N PHE A 115 9.99 5.35 -12.32
CA PHE A 115 9.79 5.72 -13.73
C PHE A 115 10.17 7.17 -14.03
N TYR A 116 10.16 8.01 -13.02
CA TYR A 116 10.36 9.46 -13.12
C TYR A 116 11.81 9.90 -12.99
N LYS A 117 12.71 8.95 -12.67
CA LYS A 117 14.16 9.21 -12.54
C LYS A 117 14.48 10.39 -11.61
N ASP A 118 13.72 10.48 -10.50
CA ASP A 118 13.99 11.50 -9.51
C ASP A 118 15.40 11.36 -8.95
N PRO A 119 16.15 12.45 -8.76
CA PRO A 119 17.53 12.41 -8.29
C PRO A 119 17.60 12.18 -6.77
N VAL A 120 17.02 11.10 -6.31
CA VAL A 120 16.95 10.72 -4.90
C VAL A 120 17.61 9.36 -4.72
N SER A 121 18.22 9.14 -3.59
CA SER A 121 18.82 7.85 -3.21
C SER A 121 18.20 7.32 -1.93
N THR A 122 18.02 6.03 -1.88
CA THR A 122 17.59 5.35 -0.66
C THR A 122 18.75 5.27 0.34
N ARG A 123 18.38 5.32 1.61
CA ARG A 123 19.25 4.91 2.71
C ARG A 123 19.03 3.42 3.01
N ALA A 124 20.12 2.69 3.14
CA ALA A 124 20.07 1.30 3.59
C ALA A 124 19.45 1.21 4.99
N MET A 125 18.50 0.33 5.15
CA MET A 125 17.90 0.02 6.46
C MET A 125 18.91 -0.68 7.36
N ASP A 126 19.02 -0.24 8.58
CA ASP A 126 19.63 -1.04 9.64
C ASP A 126 18.61 -2.03 10.25
N LYS A 127 19.03 -2.80 11.26
CA LYS A 127 18.14 -3.79 11.88
C LYS A 127 17.01 -3.16 12.69
N GLU A 128 17.18 -1.93 13.15
CA GLU A 128 16.12 -1.18 13.83
C GLU A 128 15.06 -0.71 12.84
N ASP A 129 15.48 -0.16 11.70
CA ASP A 129 14.58 0.18 10.61
C ASP A 129 13.73 -1.01 10.15
N ILE A 130 14.32 -2.21 10.09
CA ILE A 130 13.58 -3.43 9.70
C ILE A 130 12.56 -3.83 10.78
N ARG A 131 12.93 -3.70 12.07
CA ARG A 131 11.95 -3.90 13.16
C ARG A 131 10.81 -2.89 13.09
N ASP A 132 11.13 -1.64 12.78
CA ASP A 132 10.15 -0.58 12.61
C ASP A 132 9.24 -0.84 11.41
N LEU A 133 9.80 -1.24 10.27
CA LEU A 133 9.03 -1.65 9.09
C LEU A 133 8.01 -2.74 9.42
N ARG A 134 8.39 -3.74 10.19
CA ARG A 134 7.48 -4.80 10.66
C ARG A 134 6.40 -4.25 11.59
N ARG A 135 6.75 -3.30 12.46
CA ARG A 135 5.80 -2.62 13.34
C ARG A 135 4.80 -1.81 12.51
N TRP A 136 5.25 -1.02 11.54
CA TRP A 136 4.37 -0.23 10.66
C TRP A 136 3.39 -1.11 9.88
N HIS A 137 3.84 -2.24 9.36
CA HIS A 137 2.94 -3.21 8.71
C HIS A 137 1.87 -3.73 9.67
N ARG A 138 2.28 -4.11 10.90
CA ARG A 138 1.34 -4.55 11.94
C ARG A 138 0.33 -3.47 12.29
N ASP A 139 0.77 -2.25 12.47
CA ASP A 139 -0.08 -1.15 12.90
C ASP A 139 -1.05 -0.76 11.76
N ALA A 140 -0.60 -0.73 10.51
CA ALA A 140 -1.47 -0.55 9.35
C ALA A 140 -2.48 -1.70 9.20
N TYR A 141 -2.06 -2.95 9.43
CA TYR A 141 -2.96 -4.11 9.49
C TYR A 141 -4.09 -3.90 10.53
N LEU A 142 -3.74 -3.48 11.73
CA LEU A 142 -4.74 -3.26 12.80
C LEU A 142 -5.69 -2.12 12.44
N ARG A 143 -5.20 -1.04 11.81
CA ARG A 143 -6.03 0.04 11.31
C ARG A 143 -6.96 -0.44 10.18
N ALA A 144 -6.46 -1.22 9.23
CA ALA A 144 -7.26 -1.80 8.15
C ALA A 144 -8.38 -2.69 8.70
N LYS A 145 -8.09 -3.49 9.71
CA LYS A 145 -9.10 -4.30 10.41
C LYS A 145 -10.17 -3.41 11.08
N ARG A 146 -9.76 -2.32 11.74
CA ARG A 146 -10.69 -1.34 12.32
C ARG A 146 -11.52 -0.61 11.26
N ALA A 147 -10.96 -0.39 10.07
CA ALA A 147 -11.67 0.18 8.93
C ALA A 147 -12.69 -0.80 8.29
N GLY A 148 -12.70 -2.07 8.69
CA GLY A 148 -13.69 -3.06 8.25
C GLY A 148 -13.30 -3.88 7.03
N TYR A 149 -12.03 -3.94 6.65
CA TYR A 149 -11.56 -4.79 5.56
C TYR A 149 -11.57 -6.27 5.93
N ASP A 150 -11.93 -7.10 4.96
CA ASP A 150 -12.03 -8.56 5.09
C ASP A 150 -10.73 -9.26 4.67
N ILE A 151 -10.00 -8.69 3.73
CA ILE A 151 -8.79 -9.24 3.13
C ILE A 151 -7.68 -8.18 3.15
N ILE A 152 -6.46 -8.59 3.48
CA ILE A 152 -5.28 -7.74 3.45
C ILE A 152 -4.25 -8.38 2.53
N GLU A 153 -3.80 -7.62 1.55
CA GLU A 153 -2.70 -7.96 0.65
C GLU A 153 -1.45 -7.17 1.05
N LEU A 154 -0.31 -7.83 1.04
CA LEU A 154 0.99 -7.19 1.20
C LEU A 154 1.63 -7.00 -0.17
N TYR A 155 1.91 -5.76 -0.51
CA TYR A 155 2.39 -5.41 -1.83
C TYR A 155 3.82 -5.91 -2.12
N GLY A 156 3.98 -6.58 -3.24
CA GLY A 156 5.27 -7.08 -3.70
C GLY A 156 5.30 -7.34 -5.21
N ALA A 157 4.81 -6.37 -6.01
CA ALA A 157 4.66 -6.52 -7.46
C ALA A 157 5.35 -5.38 -8.24
N HIS A 158 5.43 -5.49 -9.56
CA HIS A 158 5.88 -4.47 -10.52
C HIS A 158 7.33 -3.96 -10.33
N GLY A 159 8.17 -4.68 -9.60
CA GLY A 159 9.47 -4.15 -9.19
C GLY A 159 9.39 -3.14 -8.05
N PHE A 160 8.19 -2.85 -7.55
CA PHE A 160 7.94 -2.02 -6.38
C PHE A 160 7.68 -2.88 -5.15
N GLY A 161 7.75 -2.24 -4.00
CA GLY A 161 7.44 -2.90 -2.75
C GLY A 161 8.66 -3.50 -2.07
N ILE A 162 8.79 -3.14 -0.80
CA ILE A 162 9.94 -3.50 0.03
C ILE A 162 10.14 -5.02 0.15
N LEU A 163 9.04 -5.79 0.15
CA LEU A 163 9.13 -7.25 0.26
C LEU A 163 9.87 -7.85 -0.94
N GLN A 164 9.54 -7.37 -2.15
CA GLN A 164 10.23 -7.80 -3.37
C GLN A 164 11.70 -7.37 -3.36
N HIS A 165 12.01 -6.19 -2.83
CA HIS A 165 13.37 -5.71 -2.74
C HIS A 165 14.23 -6.56 -1.80
N PHE A 166 13.69 -7.07 -0.71
CA PHE A 166 14.39 -7.99 0.18
C PHE A 166 14.59 -9.38 -0.44
N LEU A 167 13.70 -9.82 -1.32
CA LEU A 167 13.78 -11.12 -1.99
C LEU A 167 14.71 -11.11 -3.22
N SER A 168 15.03 -9.95 -3.77
CA SER A 168 15.82 -9.85 -4.98
C SER A 168 17.30 -9.63 -4.69
N PRO A 169 18.22 -10.44 -5.23
CA PRO A 169 19.67 -10.21 -5.08
C PRO A 169 20.15 -8.94 -5.79
N LEU A 170 19.35 -8.35 -6.66
CA LEU A 170 19.67 -7.08 -7.31
C LEU A 170 19.49 -5.88 -6.37
N THR A 171 18.58 -5.97 -5.43
CA THR A 171 18.22 -4.90 -4.49
C THR A 171 18.51 -5.23 -3.04
N ASN A 172 18.91 -6.47 -2.76
CA ASN A 172 19.34 -6.92 -1.44
C ASN A 172 20.75 -7.53 -1.49
N GLN A 173 21.73 -6.74 -1.14
CA GLN A 173 23.13 -7.15 -1.04
C GLN A 173 23.61 -7.13 0.40
N ARG A 174 22.69 -7.36 1.34
CA ARG A 174 22.99 -7.44 2.76
C ARG A 174 23.81 -8.68 3.09
N SER A 175 24.58 -8.61 4.16
CA SER A 175 25.37 -9.73 4.69
C SER A 175 24.91 -10.20 6.08
N ASP A 176 23.78 -9.66 6.56
CA ASP A 176 23.15 -10.07 7.81
C ASP A 176 22.02 -11.11 7.56
N GLU A 177 21.17 -11.36 8.56
CA GLU A 177 20.09 -12.35 8.48
C GLU A 177 18.88 -11.97 7.62
N TYR A 178 18.88 -10.77 7.02
CA TYR A 178 17.76 -10.27 6.21
C TYR A 178 18.04 -10.26 4.72
#